data_2079b543b202ea1348f7ed1951ebcbb6
#
_entry.id   2079b543b202ea1348f7ed1951ebcbb6
#
_cell.length_a   1.000
_cell.length_b   1.000
_cell.length_c   1.000
_cell.angle_alpha   90.00
_cell.angle_beta   90.00
_cell.angle_gamma   90.00
#
_symmetry.space_group_name_H-M   'P 1'
#
loop_
_entity.id
_entity.type
_entity.pdbx_description
1 polymer ?
#
loop_
_entity_poly.entity_id
_entity_poly.type
_entity_poly.pdbx_seq_one_letter_code
_entity_poly.pdbx_strand_id
1 'polypeptide(L)'
;MKDEVEVGGGEHAVQLNVWDVPSAIVAGKRFRFAVGVRCSAGCNLRGRELRLLDQQGAGAGSVKLGDDIWPGTEALYFAEVVARAPLTAGSHQWEVKMAGWDAELPHTAGSFPLIVRVVSAPDCEVTVKAVDRERQTPVKGARVVMHPYRAVTDDNGIARVRVARGQYDILVSGSQYLPACASVEVTADMISSAELDADQPWTPADGDLA
;
A
#
# COMPACT_ATOMS: atom_id res chain seq x y z
N MET A 1 -51.05 34.88 4.38
CA MET A 1 -49.60 34.85 4.59
C MET A 1 -49.18 33.41 4.40
N LYS A 2 -48.58 33.11 3.25
CA LYS A 2 -48.02 31.80 2.96
C LYS A 2 -46.58 31.87 3.41
N ASP A 3 -46.19 31.07 4.40
CA ASP A 3 -44.80 30.85 4.78
C ASP A 3 -44.11 30.16 3.61
N GLU A 4 -43.29 30.90 2.87
CA GLU A 4 -42.31 30.33 1.97
C GLU A 4 -41.22 29.69 2.85
N VAL A 5 -41.23 28.36 2.93
CA VAL A 5 -40.09 27.57 3.42
C VAL A 5 -38.98 27.81 2.42
N GLU A 6 -38.03 28.67 2.76
CA GLU A 6 -36.73 28.72 2.08
C GLU A 6 -36.10 27.33 2.18
N VAL A 7 -36.19 26.59 1.07
CA VAL A 7 -35.35 25.40 0.87
C VAL A 7 -33.93 25.94 0.68
N GLY A 8 -33.18 26.02 1.79
CA GLY A 8 -31.79 26.38 1.76
C GLY A 8 -31.03 25.42 0.84
N GLY A 9 -30.64 25.93 -0.34
CA GLY A 9 -29.80 25.24 -1.30
C GLY A 9 -28.44 24.98 -0.67
N GLY A 10 -28.29 23.82 0.00
CA GLY A 10 -27.09 23.43 0.68
C GLY A 10 -25.95 23.13 -0.30
N GLU A 11 -24.76 23.58 0.02
CA GLU A 11 -23.53 23.24 -0.70
C GLU A 11 -23.32 21.73 -0.69
N HIS A 12 -22.92 21.15 -1.84
CA HIS A 12 -22.60 19.73 -1.96
C HIS A 12 -21.18 19.44 -1.47
N ALA A 13 -21.05 18.57 -0.47
CA ALA A 13 -19.77 18.19 0.06
C ALA A 13 -19.07 17.14 -0.83
N VAL A 14 -17.79 17.37 -1.13
CA VAL A 14 -16.94 16.45 -1.88
C VAL A 14 -16.02 15.72 -0.91
N GLN A 15 -16.02 14.38 -0.94
CA GLN A 15 -15.21 13.51 -0.10
C GLN A 15 -14.24 12.71 -0.96
N LEU A 16 -12.97 12.68 -0.55
CA LEU A 16 -11.92 11.90 -1.18
C LEU A 16 -11.49 10.75 -0.29
N ASN A 17 -11.14 9.62 -0.90
CA ASN A 17 -10.48 8.49 -0.27
C ASN A 17 -9.31 8.04 -1.13
N VAL A 18 -8.24 7.53 -0.49
CA VAL A 18 -7.05 7.03 -1.17
C VAL A 18 -6.77 5.63 -0.66
N TRP A 19 -6.48 4.69 -1.57
CA TRP A 19 -6.11 3.31 -1.23
C TRP A 19 -5.05 2.75 -2.18
N ASP A 20 -4.53 1.57 -1.87
CA ASP A 20 -3.44 0.91 -2.60
C ASP A 20 -2.15 1.73 -2.67
N VAL A 21 -1.92 2.63 -1.71
CA VAL A 21 -0.64 3.31 -1.58
C VAL A 21 0.41 2.29 -1.16
N PRO A 22 1.51 2.11 -1.93
CA PRO A 22 2.56 1.19 -1.54
C PRO A 22 3.16 1.59 -0.18
N SER A 23 3.40 0.60 0.67
CA SER A 23 3.95 0.82 2.02
C SER A 23 5.34 1.46 2.03
N ALA A 24 6.12 1.29 0.95
CA ALA A 24 7.34 2.03 0.67
C ALA A 24 7.68 1.97 -0.83
N ILE A 25 8.36 3.01 -1.32
CA ILE A 25 8.68 3.19 -2.74
C ILE A 25 10.17 3.53 -2.85
N VAL A 26 10.86 2.92 -3.82
CA VAL A 26 12.26 3.25 -4.08
C VAL A 26 12.37 4.66 -4.64
N ALA A 27 13.35 5.45 -4.15
CA ALA A 27 13.63 6.82 -4.58
C ALA A 27 13.63 6.97 -6.10
N GLY A 28 12.91 7.97 -6.60
CA GLY A 28 12.78 8.28 -8.02
C GLY A 28 12.00 7.28 -8.87
N LYS A 29 11.47 6.18 -8.32
CA LYS A 29 10.65 5.22 -9.07
C LYS A 29 9.20 5.70 -9.21
N ARG A 30 8.56 5.24 -10.27
CA ARG A 30 7.12 5.43 -10.44
C ARG A 30 6.36 4.47 -9.53
N PHE A 31 5.26 4.96 -8.99
CA PHE A 31 4.31 4.16 -8.23
C PHE A 31 2.89 4.59 -8.59
N ARG A 32 1.93 3.78 -8.20
CA ARG A 32 0.51 4.01 -8.45
C ARG A 32 -0.29 3.77 -7.19
N PHE A 33 -1.41 4.43 -7.11
CA PHE A 33 -2.43 4.28 -6.06
C PHE A 33 -3.77 4.71 -6.61
N ALA A 34 -4.85 4.34 -5.94
CA ALA A 34 -6.19 4.70 -6.36
C ALA A 34 -6.74 5.85 -5.51
N VAL A 35 -7.53 6.70 -6.16
CA VAL A 35 -8.28 7.77 -5.50
C VAL A 35 -9.74 7.65 -5.88
N GLY A 36 -10.61 7.61 -4.88
CA GLY A 36 -12.06 7.68 -5.06
C GLY A 36 -12.63 9.00 -4.59
N VAL A 37 -13.62 9.49 -5.28
CA VAL A 37 -14.31 10.75 -4.97
C VAL A 37 -15.82 10.55 -5.02
N ARG A 38 -16.51 11.06 -4.01
CA ARG A 38 -17.97 11.07 -3.93
C ARG A 38 -18.49 12.44 -3.57
N CYS A 39 -19.57 12.86 -4.23
CA CYS A 39 -20.37 13.99 -3.83
C CYS A 39 -21.48 13.53 -2.87
N SER A 40 -21.79 14.31 -1.83
CA SER A 40 -22.85 14.01 -0.85
C SER A 40 -24.23 13.83 -1.49
N ALA A 41 -24.48 14.47 -2.62
CA ALA A 41 -25.74 14.40 -3.37
C ALA A 41 -25.67 13.43 -4.58
N GLY A 42 -24.64 12.61 -4.71
CA GLY A 42 -24.51 11.64 -5.79
C GLY A 42 -24.28 12.26 -7.18
N CYS A 43 -23.76 13.48 -7.26
CA CYS A 43 -23.52 14.17 -8.52
C CYS A 43 -22.52 13.42 -9.41
N ASN A 44 -22.67 13.58 -10.73
CA ASN A 44 -21.75 13.06 -11.71
C ASN A 44 -20.40 13.79 -11.65
N LEU A 45 -19.32 13.05 -11.32
CA LEU A 45 -17.96 13.58 -11.18
C LEU A 45 -17.03 13.17 -12.33
N ARG A 46 -17.56 12.53 -13.38
CA ARG A 46 -16.79 12.11 -14.57
C ARG A 46 -15.93 13.25 -15.11
N GLY A 47 -14.68 12.93 -15.41
CA GLY A 47 -13.73 13.87 -16.02
C GLY A 47 -13.27 15.02 -15.14
N ARG A 48 -13.71 15.09 -13.86
CA ARG A 48 -13.21 16.08 -12.90
C ARG A 48 -11.75 15.81 -12.60
N GLU A 49 -10.95 16.88 -12.51
CA GLU A 49 -9.52 16.79 -12.29
C GLU A 49 -9.17 16.68 -10.80
N LEU A 50 -8.29 15.74 -10.48
CA LEU A 50 -7.59 15.62 -9.22
C LEU A 50 -6.16 16.10 -9.39
N ARG A 51 -5.65 16.86 -8.44
CA ARG A 51 -4.25 17.31 -8.38
C ARG A 51 -3.55 16.65 -7.22
N LEU A 52 -2.36 16.15 -7.48
CA LEU A 52 -1.44 15.65 -6.46
C LEU A 52 -0.41 16.73 -6.16
N LEU A 53 -0.32 17.12 -4.90
CA LEU A 53 0.62 18.12 -4.43
C LEU A 53 1.63 17.48 -3.49
N ASP A 54 2.88 17.92 -3.58
CA ASP A 54 3.92 17.51 -2.63
C ASP A 54 3.86 18.32 -1.33
N GLN A 55 4.79 18.08 -0.42
CA GLN A 55 4.86 18.76 0.88
C GLN A 55 5.13 20.27 0.81
N GLN A 56 5.61 20.78 -0.34
CA GLN A 56 5.78 22.19 -0.62
C GLN A 56 4.56 22.81 -1.31
N GLY A 57 3.55 21.99 -1.62
CA GLY A 57 2.37 22.41 -2.38
C GLY A 57 2.63 22.49 -3.89
N ALA A 58 3.78 22.00 -4.37
CA ALA A 58 4.08 21.92 -5.79
C ALA A 58 3.37 20.73 -6.45
N GLY A 59 3.02 20.86 -7.73
CA GLY A 59 2.32 19.83 -8.47
C GLY A 59 3.20 18.58 -8.70
N ALA A 60 2.80 17.45 -8.12
CA ALA A 60 3.44 16.15 -8.29
C ALA A 60 2.72 15.27 -9.34
N GLY A 61 1.57 15.70 -9.84
CA GLY A 61 0.78 15.04 -10.88
C GLY A 61 -0.67 15.50 -10.92
N SER A 62 -1.39 15.07 -11.93
CA SER A 62 -2.84 15.21 -12.01
C SER A 62 -3.46 14.02 -12.73
N VAL A 63 -4.75 13.78 -12.49
CA VAL A 63 -5.53 12.73 -13.15
C VAL A 63 -6.99 13.17 -13.22
N LYS A 64 -7.71 12.69 -14.23
CA LYS A 64 -9.15 12.88 -14.34
C LYS A 64 -9.87 11.63 -13.83
N LEU A 65 -10.97 11.84 -13.10
CA LEU A 65 -11.88 10.76 -12.72
C LEU A 65 -12.41 10.04 -13.95
N GLY A 66 -12.46 8.71 -13.86
CA GLY A 66 -12.97 7.86 -14.93
C GLY A 66 -14.48 8.01 -15.15
N ASP A 67 -14.95 7.28 -16.13
CA ASP A 67 -16.37 7.25 -16.52
C ASP A 67 -17.18 6.31 -15.64
N ASP A 68 -16.52 5.30 -15.07
CA ASP A 68 -17.14 4.26 -14.27
C ASP A 68 -17.11 4.62 -12.78
N ILE A 69 -18.09 4.12 -12.05
CA ILE A 69 -18.12 4.15 -10.59
C ILE A 69 -17.46 2.88 -10.04
N TRP A 70 -16.93 2.96 -8.83
CA TRP A 70 -16.34 1.81 -8.15
C TRP A 70 -17.38 0.70 -7.97
N PRO A 71 -17.07 -0.56 -8.32
CA PRO A 71 -18.02 -1.66 -8.23
C PRO A 71 -18.63 -1.80 -6.83
N GLY A 72 -19.95 -1.94 -6.78
CA GLY A 72 -20.70 -2.06 -5.53
C GLY A 72 -20.98 -0.74 -4.82
N THR A 73 -20.72 0.41 -5.47
CA THR A 73 -21.07 1.74 -4.97
C THR A 73 -22.04 2.45 -5.91
N GLU A 74 -22.75 3.48 -5.42
CA GLU A 74 -23.72 4.23 -6.21
C GLU A 74 -23.12 5.46 -6.91
N ALA A 75 -22.09 6.09 -6.33
CA ALA A 75 -21.56 7.36 -6.82
C ALA A 75 -20.08 7.59 -6.47
N LEU A 76 -19.29 6.54 -6.24
CA LEU A 76 -17.86 6.65 -6.00
C LEU A 76 -17.12 6.58 -7.34
N TYR A 77 -16.80 7.74 -7.90
CA TYR A 77 -15.92 7.84 -9.07
C TYR A 77 -14.47 7.64 -8.65
N PHE A 78 -13.66 7.02 -9.49
CA PHE A 78 -12.27 6.73 -9.14
C PHE A 78 -11.31 6.95 -10.31
N ALA A 79 -10.04 7.06 -9.95
CA ALA A 79 -8.94 7.11 -10.91
C ALA A 79 -7.69 6.45 -10.32
N GLU A 80 -6.85 5.85 -11.17
CA GLU A 80 -5.50 5.44 -10.82
C GLU A 80 -4.55 6.63 -11.02
N VAL A 81 -3.89 7.03 -9.95
CA VAL A 81 -2.85 8.07 -9.98
C VAL A 81 -1.50 7.41 -10.18
N VAL A 82 -0.74 7.86 -11.17
CA VAL A 82 0.65 7.47 -11.39
C VAL A 82 1.54 8.64 -11.05
N ALA A 83 2.43 8.46 -10.07
CA ALA A 83 3.35 9.50 -9.62
C ALA A 83 4.80 9.00 -9.59
N ARG A 84 5.75 9.91 -9.45
CA ARG A 84 7.16 9.62 -9.25
C ARG A 84 7.54 9.94 -7.80
N ALA A 85 8.14 8.98 -7.11
CA ALA A 85 8.64 9.18 -5.74
C ALA A 85 9.74 10.26 -5.71
N PRO A 86 9.84 11.04 -4.63
CA PRO A 86 10.97 11.90 -4.36
C PRO A 86 12.32 11.16 -4.49
N LEU A 87 13.40 11.92 -4.72
CA LEU A 87 14.75 11.36 -4.81
C LEU A 87 15.38 11.10 -3.45
N THR A 88 14.87 11.76 -2.40
CA THR A 88 15.35 11.63 -1.02
C THR A 88 14.56 10.58 -0.27
N ALA A 89 15.25 9.66 0.41
CA ALA A 89 14.63 8.71 1.31
C ALA A 89 14.02 9.43 2.53
N GLY A 90 12.91 8.89 3.04
CA GLY A 90 12.17 9.45 4.16
C GLY A 90 10.66 9.41 3.96
N SER A 91 9.94 10.02 4.89
CA SER A 91 8.48 10.19 4.81
C SER A 91 8.16 11.57 4.24
N HIS A 92 7.38 11.61 3.18
CA HIS A 92 6.95 12.81 2.49
C HIS A 92 5.44 12.95 2.64
N GLN A 93 4.99 14.10 3.11
CA GLN A 93 3.56 14.42 3.18
C GLN A 93 3.11 14.96 1.84
N TRP A 94 2.15 14.30 1.23
CA TRP A 94 1.53 14.71 -0.01
C TRP A 94 0.03 14.92 0.21
N GLU A 95 -0.64 15.55 -0.74
CA GLU A 95 -2.06 15.80 -0.66
C GLU A 95 -2.71 15.63 -2.04
N VAL A 96 -3.82 14.89 -2.11
CA VAL A 96 -4.69 14.88 -3.28
C VAL A 96 -5.76 15.94 -3.08
N LYS A 97 -5.96 16.80 -4.06
CA LYS A 97 -6.95 17.87 -4.04
C LYS A 97 -7.88 17.81 -5.23
N MET A 98 -9.14 18.16 -4.98
CA MET A 98 -10.13 18.48 -5.97
C MET A 98 -10.64 19.89 -5.69
N ALA A 99 -10.59 20.76 -6.70
CA ALA A 99 -11.12 22.11 -6.56
C ALA A 99 -12.65 22.08 -6.44
N GLY A 100 -13.20 22.99 -5.66
CA GLY A 100 -14.63 23.27 -5.68
C GLY A 100 -15.07 23.84 -7.02
N TRP A 101 -16.33 23.72 -7.34
CA TRP A 101 -16.91 24.28 -8.55
C TRP A 101 -18.37 24.67 -8.33
N ASP A 102 -18.82 25.61 -9.12
CA ASP A 102 -20.21 26.00 -9.19
C ASP A 102 -20.96 25.23 -10.31
N ALA A 103 -22.14 24.75 -9.98
CA ALA A 103 -23.08 24.11 -10.87
C ALA A 103 -24.48 24.66 -10.53
N GLU A 104 -25.54 23.86 -10.65
CA GLU A 104 -26.87 24.25 -10.11
C GLU A 104 -26.79 24.54 -8.60
N LEU A 105 -25.97 23.76 -7.87
CA LEU A 105 -25.57 24.03 -6.51
C LEU A 105 -24.05 24.00 -6.40
N PRO A 106 -23.44 24.82 -5.51
CA PRO A 106 -22.00 24.85 -5.33
C PRO A 106 -21.48 23.55 -4.72
N HIS A 107 -20.26 23.17 -5.11
CA HIS A 107 -19.57 21.99 -4.59
C HIS A 107 -18.30 22.41 -3.84
N THR A 108 -18.12 21.91 -2.63
CA THR A 108 -16.92 22.21 -1.84
C THR A 108 -15.66 21.65 -2.50
N ALA A 109 -14.54 22.30 -2.25
CA ALA A 109 -13.24 21.67 -2.49
C ALA A 109 -13.06 20.46 -1.56
N GLY A 110 -12.45 19.39 -2.08
CA GLY A 110 -12.09 18.22 -1.28
C GLY A 110 -10.59 18.01 -1.25
N SER A 111 -10.07 17.46 -0.16
CA SER A 111 -8.67 17.04 -0.09
C SER A 111 -8.47 15.79 0.76
N PHE A 112 -7.37 15.08 0.51
CA PHE A 112 -6.97 13.90 1.27
C PHE A 112 -5.44 13.89 1.44
N PRO A 113 -4.93 13.96 2.70
CA PRO A 113 -3.50 13.86 2.97
C PRO A 113 -3.03 12.40 2.87
N LEU A 114 -1.83 12.18 2.32
CA LEU A 114 -1.21 10.85 2.29
C LEU A 114 0.27 10.95 2.60
N ILE A 115 0.83 9.86 3.15
CA ILE A 115 2.26 9.74 3.42
C ILE A 115 2.88 8.84 2.35
N VAL A 116 3.84 9.40 1.61
CA VAL A 116 4.68 8.66 0.66
C VAL A 116 6.00 8.32 1.35
N ARG A 117 6.19 7.06 1.70
CA ARG A 117 7.43 6.58 2.31
C ARG A 117 8.40 6.17 1.22
N VAL A 118 9.55 6.85 1.16
CA VAL A 118 10.59 6.62 0.17
C VAL A 118 11.79 5.93 0.82
N VAL A 119 12.29 4.88 0.17
CA VAL A 119 13.49 4.14 0.58
C VAL A 119 14.59 4.30 -0.45
N SER A 120 15.85 4.13 -0.03
CA SER A 120 16.99 4.15 -0.93
C SER A 120 16.93 3.02 -1.97
N ALA A 121 17.60 3.21 -3.09
CA ALA A 121 17.73 2.14 -4.09
C ALA A 121 18.51 0.95 -3.50
N PRO A 122 18.10 -0.31 -3.82
CA PRO A 122 18.82 -1.49 -3.36
C PRO A 122 20.25 -1.51 -3.91
N ASP A 123 21.23 -1.65 -3.01
CA ASP A 123 22.67 -1.71 -3.33
C ASP A 123 23.36 -2.93 -2.72
N CYS A 124 22.64 -3.75 -1.94
CA CYS A 124 23.10 -5.00 -1.36
C CYS A 124 22.18 -6.18 -1.73
N GLU A 125 22.71 -7.40 -1.67
CA GLU A 125 21.95 -8.64 -1.83
C GLU A 125 22.00 -9.46 -0.54
N VAL A 126 20.84 -9.84 -0.01
CA VAL A 126 20.72 -10.79 1.10
C VAL A 126 20.23 -12.11 0.55
N THR A 127 21.06 -13.15 0.68
CA THR A 127 20.70 -14.52 0.33
C THR A 127 20.14 -15.20 1.59
N VAL A 128 18.87 -15.58 1.56
CA VAL A 128 18.21 -16.27 2.68
C VAL A 128 18.07 -17.75 2.32
N LYS A 129 18.57 -18.64 3.21
CA LYS A 129 18.40 -20.10 3.12
C LYS A 129 17.34 -20.53 4.11
N ALA A 130 16.25 -21.10 3.62
CA ALA A 130 15.17 -21.65 4.45
C ALA A 130 15.25 -23.17 4.47
N VAL A 131 15.32 -23.76 5.66
CA VAL A 131 15.38 -25.20 5.86
C VAL A 131 14.36 -25.63 6.92
N ASP A 132 13.83 -26.85 6.78
CA ASP A 132 13.05 -27.51 7.82
C ASP A 132 13.99 -27.84 8.98
N ARG A 133 13.65 -27.42 10.20
CA ARG A 133 14.54 -27.57 11.36
C ARG A 133 14.82 -29.03 11.71
N GLU A 134 13.82 -29.91 11.61
CA GLU A 134 13.99 -31.32 11.99
C GLU A 134 14.64 -32.13 10.89
N ARG A 135 14.16 -31.93 9.62
CA ARG A 135 14.58 -32.74 8.48
C ARG A 135 15.84 -32.20 7.80
N GLN A 136 16.22 -30.96 8.10
CA GLN A 136 17.33 -30.23 7.45
C GLN A 136 17.21 -30.21 5.93
N THR A 137 15.97 -30.27 5.42
CA THR A 137 15.66 -30.22 3.99
C THR A 137 15.31 -28.81 3.56
N PRO A 138 15.64 -28.40 2.31
CA PRO A 138 15.27 -27.10 1.78
C PRO A 138 13.77 -26.88 1.79
N VAL A 139 13.32 -25.70 2.20
CA VAL A 139 11.92 -25.31 2.11
C VAL A 139 11.70 -24.46 0.86
N LYS A 140 11.13 -25.08 -0.17
CA LYS A 140 10.73 -24.43 -1.42
C LYS A 140 9.48 -23.60 -1.23
N GLY A 141 9.39 -22.46 -1.94
CA GLY A 141 8.19 -21.63 -1.99
C GLY A 141 7.94 -20.82 -0.72
N ALA A 142 8.89 -20.80 0.23
CA ALA A 142 8.79 -19.97 1.40
C ALA A 142 8.90 -18.48 1.00
N ARG A 143 8.00 -17.67 1.55
CA ARG A 143 8.01 -16.21 1.36
C ARG A 143 9.02 -15.59 2.31
N VAL A 144 9.95 -14.82 1.77
CA VAL A 144 10.93 -14.03 2.51
C VAL A 144 10.53 -12.56 2.37
N VAL A 145 10.33 -11.87 3.49
CA VAL A 145 9.98 -10.45 3.55
C VAL A 145 11.03 -9.71 4.37
N MET A 146 11.63 -8.71 3.76
CA MET A 146 12.50 -7.70 4.37
C MET A 146 11.92 -6.34 3.98
N HIS A 147 10.92 -5.91 4.72
CA HIS A 147 10.10 -4.76 4.31
C HIS A 147 10.91 -3.54 3.84
N PRO A 148 10.63 -3.00 2.63
CA PRO A 148 9.53 -3.29 1.71
C PRO A 148 9.83 -4.38 0.65
N TYR A 149 10.98 -5.02 0.75
CA TYR A 149 11.47 -6.00 -0.22
C TYR A 149 10.95 -7.40 0.10
N ARG A 150 10.85 -8.25 -0.92
CA ARG A 150 10.37 -9.62 -0.79
C ARG A 150 10.92 -10.52 -1.89
N ALA A 151 11.05 -11.79 -1.58
CA ALA A 151 11.36 -12.85 -2.53
C ALA A 151 10.68 -14.16 -2.11
N VAL A 152 10.86 -15.21 -2.90
CA VAL A 152 10.37 -16.56 -2.62
C VAL A 152 11.53 -17.51 -2.81
N THR A 153 11.64 -18.54 -1.95
CA THR A 153 12.70 -19.55 -2.05
C THR A 153 12.50 -20.46 -3.25
N ASP A 154 13.60 -20.79 -3.90
CA ASP A 154 13.67 -21.76 -5.01
C ASP A 154 13.64 -23.23 -4.52
N ASP A 155 13.89 -24.17 -5.44
CA ASP A 155 13.92 -25.61 -5.15
C ASP A 155 15.01 -26.00 -4.14
N ASN A 156 16.03 -25.17 -3.96
CA ASN A 156 17.11 -25.36 -2.99
C ASN A 156 16.86 -24.63 -1.67
N GLY A 157 15.66 -24.07 -1.48
CA GLY A 157 15.33 -23.27 -0.29
C GLY A 157 16.02 -21.91 -0.25
N ILE A 158 16.46 -21.38 -1.40
CA ILE A 158 17.25 -20.14 -1.48
C ILE A 158 16.40 -19.01 -2.05
N ALA A 159 16.34 -17.87 -1.33
CA ALA A 159 15.80 -16.62 -1.83
C ALA A 159 16.88 -15.54 -1.87
N ARG A 160 16.92 -14.72 -2.92
CA ARG A 160 17.79 -13.55 -3.02
C ARG A 160 16.97 -12.30 -2.97
N VAL A 161 17.22 -11.43 -2.00
CA VAL A 161 16.50 -10.17 -1.77
C VAL A 161 17.48 -9.02 -1.96
N ARG A 162 17.23 -8.17 -2.94
CA ARG A 162 18.00 -6.93 -3.09
C ARG A 162 17.41 -5.85 -2.21
N VAL A 163 18.22 -5.29 -1.30
CA VAL A 163 17.83 -4.31 -0.29
C VAL A 163 18.81 -3.14 -0.26
N ALA A 164 18.39 -1.99 0.25
CA ALA A 164 19.30 -0.93 0.62
C ALA A 164 20.01 -1.29 1.93
N ARG A 165 21.15 -0.65 2.22
CA ARG A 165 21.83 -0.77 3.54
C ARG A 165 20.90 -0.30 4.64
N GLY A 166 20.92 -0.99 5.79
CA GLY A 166 20.08 -0.67 6.93
C GLY A 166 19.72 -1.85 7.80
N GLN A 167 18.88 -1.61 8.78
CA GLN A 167 18.34 -2.64 9.66
C GLN A 167 17.03 -3.20 9.10
N TYR A 168 16.90 -4.52 9.16
CA TYR A 168 15.73 -5.24 8.66
C TYR A 168 15.35 -6.39 9.59
N ASP A 169 14.05 -6.64 9.66
CA ASP A 169 13.53 -7.90 10.13
C ASP A 169 13.32 -8.81 8.91
N ILE A 170 13.97 -9.98 8.91
CA ILE A 170 13.76 -11.03 7.92
C ILE A 170 12.63 -11.90 8.44
N LEU A 171 11.47 -11.83 7.82
CA LEU A 171 10.34 -12.72 8.08
C LEU A 171 10.31 -13.81 7.00
N VAL A 172 10.39 -15.07 7.41
CA VAL A 172 10.28 -16.23 6.52
C VAL A 172 9.03 -17.02 6.87
N SER A 173 8.15 -17.24 5.91
CA SER A 173 6.91 -18.00 6.11
C SER A 173 6.69 -18.99 4.96
N GLY A 174 6.40 -20.22 5.29
CA GLY A 174 6.10 -21.31 4.35
C GLY A 174 4.72 -21.89 4.60
N SER A 175 4.13 -22.53 3.59
CA SER A 175 2.95 -23.38 3.80
C SER A 175 3.32 -24.53 4.71
N GLN A 176 2.56 -24.80 5.76
CA GLN A 176 2.80 -25.84 6.78
C GLN A 176 4.00 -25.57 7.70
N TYR A 177 4.47 -24.34 7.80
CA TYR A 177 5.53 -23.94 8.70
C TYR A 177 5.13 -22.73 9.53
N LEU A 178 5.56 -22.70 10.77
CA LEU A 178 5.46 -21.52 11.62
C LEU A 178 6.39 -20.42 11.08
N PRO A 179 5.99 -19.15 11.08
CA PRO A 179 6.84 -18.05 10.63
C PRO A 179 8.07 -17.90 11.51
N ALA A 180 9.25 -17.77 10.90
CA ALA A 180 10.50 -17.42 11.58
C ALA A 180 10.83 -15.95 11.32
N CYS A 181 11.37 -15.25 12.34
CA CYS A 181 11.78 -13.86 12.26
C CYS A 181 13.18 -13.69 12.85
N ALA A 182 14.03 -12.91 12.18
CA ALA A 182 15.35 -12.52 12.65
C ALA A 182 15.66 -11.08 12.26
N SER A 183 16.25 -10.30 13.17
CA SER A 183 16.71 -8.93 12.87
C SER A 183 18.16 -8.98 12.39
N VAL A 184 18.46 -8.23 11.31
CA VAL A 184 19.80 -8.14 10.72
C VAL A 184 20.15 -6.71 10.36
N GLU A 185 21.44 -6.39 10.42
CA GLU A 185 22.00 -5.16 9.86
C GLU A 185 22.71 -5.47 8.54
N VAL A 186 22.20 -4.91 7.46
CA VAL A 186 22.76 -5.10 6.11
C VAL A 186 23.70 -3.93 5.79
N THR A 187 25.00 -4.20 5.77
CA THR A 187 26.04 -3.23 5.40
C THR A 187 26.74 -3.61 4.09
N ALA A 188 26.59 -4.85 3.64
CA ALA A 188 27.10 -5.42 2.39
C ALA A 188 26.26 -6.65 2.03
N ASP A 189 26.61 -7.32 0.92
CA ASP A 189 26.02 -8.60 0.57
C ASP A 189 26.25 -9.61 1.70
N MET A 190 25.21 -10.36 2.06
CA MET A 190 25.27 -11.30 3.18
C MET A 190 24.40 -12.54 2.94
N ILE A 191 24.67 -13.58 3.73
CA ILE A 191 23.88 -14.80 3.78
C ILE A 191 23.24 -14.92 5.17
N SER A 192 21.95 -15.21 5.21
CA SER A 192 21.19 -15.50 6.41
C SER A 192 20.53 -16.88 6.28
N SER A 193 20.32 -17.57 7.40
CA SER A 193 19.61 -18.84 7.43
C SER A 193 18.37 -18.73 8.30
N ALA A 194 17.28 -19.36 7.87
CA ALA A 194 16.04 -19.48 8.62
C ALA A 194 15.70 -20.97 8.76
N GLU A 195 15.63 -21.44 9.99
CA GLU A 195 15.11 -22.77 10.30
C GLU A 195 13.64 -22.64 10.63
N LEU A 196 12.81 -23.38 9.91
CA LEU A 196 11.36 -23.34 10.05
C LEU A 196 10.87 -24.57 10.80
N ASP A 197 10.05 -24.33 11.81
CA ASP A 197 9.34 -25.39 12.52
C ASP A 197 8.08 -25.78 11.73
N ALA A 198 7.85 -27.07 11.52
CA ALA A 198 6.63 -27.53 10.88
C ALA A 198 5.40 -27.15 11.73
N ASP A 199 4.39 -26.57 11.08
CA ASP A 199 3.11 -26.30 11.72
C ASP A 199 2.36 -27.63 11.89
N GLN A 200 2.37 -28.15 13.11
CA GLN A 200 1.69 -29.42 13.41
C GLN A 200 0.18 -29.18 13.40
N PRO A 201 -0.60 -29.98 12.66
CA PRO A 201 -2.04 -29.88 12.73
C PRO A 201 -2.48 -30.15 14.17
N TRP A 202 -3.34 -29.24 14.70
CA TRP A 202 -3.93 -29.42 16.00
C TRP A 202 -4.67 -30.78 16.04
N THR A 203 -4.19 -31.69 16.87
CA THR A 203 -4.90 -32.94 17.20
C THR A 203 -5.66 -32.70 18.49
N PRO A 204 -7.01 -32.88 18.54
CA PRO A 204 -7.74 -32.85 19.77
C PRO A 204 -7.12 -33.88 20.75
N ALA A 205 -6.86 -33.46 21.98
CA ALA A 205 -6.48 -34.42 23.01
C ALA A 205 -7.64 -35.43 23.18
N ASP A 206 -7.33 -36.72 23.10
CA ASP A 206 -8.30 -37.78 23.37
C ASP A 206 -8.83 -37.59 24.82
N GLY A 207 -9.97 -36.94 24.98
CA GLY A 207 -10.57 -36.77 26.31
C GLY A 207 -11.75 -35.81 26.44
N ASP A 208 -12.03 -34.95 25.48
CA ASP A 208 -13.11 -33.94 25.61
C ASP A 208 -14.42 -34.25 24.88
N LEU A 209 -14.76 -35.53 24.75
CA LEU A 209 -16.12 -35.97 24.34
C LEU A 209 -16.65 -36.95 25.35
N ALA A 210 -17.11 -36.44 26.47
CA ALA A 210 -18.00 -37.16 27.40
C ALA A 210 -19.17 -36.28 27.81
#